data_b00a00baf38dea72825d1d82d4e52e7f
#
_entry.id   b00a00baf38dea72825d1d82d4e52e7f
#
_cell.length_a   1.000
_cell.length_b   1.000
_cell.length_c   1.000
_cell.angle_alpha   90.00
_cell.angle_beta   90.00
_cell.angle_gamma   90.00
#
_symmetry.space_group_name_H-M   'P 1'
#
loop_
_entity.id
_entity.type
_entity.pdbx_description
1 polymer ?
#
loop_
_entity_poly.entity_id
_entity_poly.type
_entity_poly.pdbx_seq_one_letter_code
_entity_poly.pdbx_strand_id
1 'polypeptide(L)'
;MNNTITLKPIKDLLKLRFYIPNYQRGYRWRKIQVEDLLKDIDQFISNSENRSSDFYCLQPLVVKETVPQPDNFINALRVINTASALQDVRNAISKNTRWEVIDGQQRLTTIYIILSYLSTQAEDDIPCFSKSDLYELAYETRKDSTEFLMEINGNMTKSTSSVDYIFMNKAYKTAEEWFKKKDHAYKQQFTQTLLNKVQFIWYETAEKSTTVFKRLNLGKIGLTNAELIKALFLNRSNFGEYEEKKIIIASQWDDFENRLQNDEFWLFIHSTEYDKPTRMEFIFNLICDMNILDEHIEWNKEKDKKNTIGTDKYKTFRYFNAFFESELAHKKAEEKGLDVIEMCWQEVKDIFRTFEEWYNDLEMYHYVGFLINEGKTIPELLRFWSERYVKKDKSQKDEVKSCTNKEAFRKKLIGAIKEIINACKNFDTVYDTGENGPKTICRPLLLLHNIQTVINQNKGFKEREDYQLGVFYKFPFHLFKKESWNVEHIDSNTTNELDTKTEQENWLKVSWCQMFVSLGMRAHYFDRSYCIEYGTGITF
;
A
#
# COMPACT_ATOMS: atom_id res chain seq x y z
N MET A 1 32.30 18.51 10.19
CA MET A 1 31.85 19.03 8.87
C MET A 1 30.67 19.93 9.12
N ASN A 2 30.67 21.14 8.54
CA ASN A 2 29.58 22.08 8.72
C ASN A 2 28.47 21.78 7.73
N ASN A 3 27.22 21.98 8.13
CA ASN A 3 26.09 21.91 7.21
C ASN A 3 26.24 23.01 6.15
N THR A 4 26.00 22.69 4.88
CA THR A 4 26.09 23.65 3.77
C THR A 4 24.74 23.79 3.08
N ILE A 5 24.41 25.02 2.69
CA ILE A 5 23.22 25.33 1.90
C ILE A 5 23.67 26.08 0.65
N THR A 6 23.30 25.55 -0.51
CA THR A 6 23.57 26.17 -1.80
C THR A 6 22.40 26.01 -2.75
N LEU A 7 22.32 26.81 -3.78
CA LEU A 7 21.39 26.61 -4.89
C LEU A 7 22.09 25.81 -5.98
N LYS A 8 21.48 24.69 -6.40
CA LYS A 8 22.02 23.88 -7.49
C LYS A 8 20.98 23.73 -8.60
N PRO A 9 21.29 24.18 -9.81
CA PRO A 9 20.47 23.94 -10.99
C PRO A 9 20.45 22.43 -11.33
N ILE A 10 19.38 22.00 -11.98
CA ILE A 10 19.21 20.58 -12.34
C ILE A 10 20.40 20.05 -13.15
N LYS A 11 20.99 20.86 -14.02
CA LYS A 11 22.18 20.47 -14.81
C LYS A 11 23.37 20.02 -13.95
N ASP A 12 23.53 20.61 -12.76
CA ASP A 12 24.63 20.27 -11.85
C ASP A 12 24.36 18.93 -11.10
N LEU A 13 23.14 18.41 -11.19
CA LEU A 13 22.78 17.09 -10.67
C LEU A 13 23.07 15.97 -11.67
N LEU A 14 23.21 16.29 -12.96
CA LEU A 14 23.50 15.30 -13.98
C LEU A 14 24.81 14.56 -13.64
N LYS A 15 24.82 13.24 -13.88
CA LYS A 15 25.94 12.33 -13.56
C LYS A 15 26.25 12.14 -12.07
N LEU A 16 25.50 12.80 -11.16
CA LEU A 16 25.60 12.50 -9.73
C LEU A 16 24.97 11.13 -9.43
N ARG A 17 25.36 10.57 -8.30
CA ARG A 17 24.84 9.30 -7.82
C ARG A 17 24.03 9.52 -6.55
N PHE A 18 22.75 9.27 -6.62
CA PHE A 18 21.84 9.38 -5.50
C PHE A 18 21.46 8.00 -4.96
N TYR A 19 21.31 7.93 -3.65
CA TYR A 19 20.97 6.74 -2.93
C TYR A 19 19.77 7.01 -2.02
N ILE A 20 18.69 6.27 -2.19
CA ILE A 20 17.47 6.37 -1.40
C ILE A 20 17.47 5.23 -0.38
N PRO A 21 17.61 5.55 0.92
CA PRO A 21 17.70 4.54 1.96
C PRO A 21 16.36 3.83 2.21
N ASN A 22 16.43 2.67 2.81
CA ASN A 22 15.31 1.75 3.04
C ASN A 22 14.23 2.29 3.98
N TYR A 23 14.54 3.25 4.85
CA TYR A 23 13.55 3.88 5.72
C TYR A 23 12.61 4.84 4.98
N GLN A 24 12.94 5.20 3.74
CA GLN A 24 12.05 6.02 2.92
C GLN A 24 11.07 5.17 2.12
N ARG A 25 9.91 5.73 1.85
CA ARG A 25 8.92 5.12 0.95
C ARG A 25 9.42 5.10 -0.49
N GLY A 26 8.83 4.25 -1.33
CA GLY A 26 9.01 4.32 -2.77
C GLY A 26 8.36 5.55 -3.40
N TYR A 27 8.40 5.61 -4.72
CA TYR A 27 7.78 6.71 -5.45
C TYR A 27 6.25 6.65 -5.37
N ARG A 28 5.59 7.78 -4.99
CA ARG A 28 4.14 7.83 -4.70
C ARG A 28 3.42 9.06 -5.26
N TRP A 29 4.09 9.93 -6.00
CA TRP A 29 3.41 11.05 -6.61
C TRP A 29 2.35 10.57 -7.60
N ARG A 30 1.17 11.17 -7.49
CA ARG A 30 0.04 10.94 -8.38
C ARG A 30 0.07 11.94 -9.53
N LYS A 31 -0.79 11.75 -10.52
CA LYS A 31 -0.92 12.62 -11.69
C LYS A 31 -0.96 14.10 -11.33
N ILE A 32 -1.75 14.47 -10.31
CA ILE A 32 -1.93 15.86 -9.88
C ILE A 32 -0.60 16.53 -9.46
N GLN A 33 0.23 15.86 -8.65
CA GLN A 33 1.49 16.44 -8.20
C GLN A 33 2.50 16.61 -9.36
N VAL A 34 2.47 15.70 -10.33
CA VAL A 34 3.31 15.79 -11.53
C VAL A 34 2.83 16.93 -12.42
N GLU A 35 1.52 17.06 -12.63
CA GLU A 35 0.92 18.16 -13.39
C GLU A 35 1.17 19.51 -12.73
N ASP A 36 1.06 19.60 -11.39
CA ASP A 36 1.32 20.84 -10.66
C ASP A 36 2.77 21.30 -10.86
N LEU A 37 3.75 20.37 -10.76
CA LEU A 37 5.14 20.69 -11.03
C LEU A 37 5.35 21.17 -12.48
N LEU A 38 4.73 20.52 -13.47
CA LEU A 38 4.82 20.90 -14.87
C LEU A 38 4.19 22.28 -15.11
N LYS A 39 3.04 22.56 -14.50
CA LYS A 39 2.36 23.87 -14.57
C LYS A 39 3.18 24.98 -13.94
N ASP A 40 3.76 24.72 -12.77
CA ASP A 40 4.59 25.72 -12.08
C ASP A 40 5.79 26.14 -12.94
N ILE A 41 6.45 25.18 -13.59
CA ILE A 41 7.57 25.47 -14.50
C ILE A 41 7.05 26.18 -15.76
N ASP A 42 5.91 25.80 -16.31
CA ASP A 42 5.28 26.46 -17.47
C ASP A 42 4.91 27.92 -17.17
N GLN A 43 4.33 28.17 -15.99
CA GLN A 43 4.04 29.52 -15.53
C GLN A 43 5.31 30.34 -15.33
N PHE A 44 6.37 29.74 -14.81
CA PHE A 44 7.68 30.41 -14.67
C PHE A 44 8.24 30.79 -16.05
N ILE A 45 8.15 29.90 -17.05
CA ILE A 45 8.56 30.19 -18.44
C ILE A 45 7.75 31.34 -19.00
N SER A 46 6.43 31.34 -18.78
CA SER A 46 5.52 32.36 -19.32
C SER A 46 5.68 33.72 -18.64
N ASN A 47 5.99 33.75 -17.35
CA ASN A 47 6.06 34.96 -16.53
C ASN A 47 7.49 35.56 -16.46
N SER A 48 8.52 34.81 -16.87
CA SER A 48 9.89 35.31 -16.81
C SER A 48 10.09 36.39 -17.86
N GLU A 49 10.13 37.65 -17.43
CA GLU A 49 10.67 38.77 -18.19
C GLU A 49 12.18 38.53 -18.40
N ASN A 50 12.58 37.59 -19.18
CA ASN A 50 13.95 37.28 -19.67
C ASN A 50 15.17 37.85 -18.87
N ARG A 51 15.04 37.98 -17.53
CA ARG A 51 16.18 38.38 -16.69
C ARG A 51 17.08 37.15 -16.51
N SER A 52 18.34 37.32 -16.78
CA SER A 52 19.36 36.26 -16.65
C SER A 52 19.47 35.73 -15.19
N SER A 53 19.02 36.52 -14.22
CA SER A 53 19.05 36.20 -12.78
C SER A 53 17.86 35.40 -12.27
N ASP A 54 16.80 35.26 -13.07
CA ASP A 54 15.55 34.62 -12.61
C ASP A 54 15.67 33.09 -12.61
N PHE A 55 15.26 32.47 -11.52
CA PHE A 55 15.24 31.02 -11.38
C PHE A 55 13.96 30.54 -10.66
N TYR A 56 13.52 29.34 -10.98
CA TYR A 56 12.45 28.66 -10.25
C TYR A 56 13.05 27.82 -9.12
N CYS A 57 12.65 28.10 -7.90
CA CYS A 57 13.16 27.42 -6.72
C CYS A 57 12.31 26.19 -6.40
N LEU A 58 12.86 25.01 -6.61
CA LEU A 58 12.34 23.78 -6.02
C LEU A 58 12.59 23.79 -4.50
N GLN A 59 11.71 23.16 -3.76
CA GLN A 59 11.91 22.99 -2.32
C GLN A 59 13.24 22.28 -2.00
N PRO A 60 13.69 22.25 -0.73
CA PRO A 60 14.95 21.64 -0.37
C PRO A 60 15.13 20.19 -0.83
N LEU A 61 16.32 19.89 -1.32
CA LEU A 61 16.85 18.54 -1.48
C LEU A 61 17.91 18.33 -0.39
N VAL A 62 17.57 17.54 0.61
CA VAL A 62 18.44 17.31 1.77
C VAL A 62 19.23 16.04 1.54
N VAL A 63 20.54 16.17 1.55
CA VAL A 63 21.45 15.07 1.22
C VAL A 63 22.58 14.94 2.23
N LYS A 64 23.14 13.74 2.25
CA LYS A 64 24.36 13.44 3.00
C LYS A 64 25.34 12.73 2.09
N GLU A 65 26.57 13.20 2.10
CA GLU A 65 27.64 12.50 1.39
C GLU A 65 27.90 11.13 2.03
N THR A 66 27.92 10.10 1.20
CA THR A 66 28.25 8.73 1.62
C THR A 66 29.24 8.14 0.66
N VAL A 67 30.28 7.53 1.23
CA VAL A 67 31.23 6.74 0.45
C VAL A 67 30.95 5.28 0.79
N PRO A 68 30.52 4.45 -0.15
CA PRO A 68 30.43 3.02 0.07
C PRO A 68 31.82 2.52 0.45
N GLN A 69 31.96 1.94 1.64
CA GLN A 69 33.21 1.28 2.01
C GLN A 69 33.22 -0.08 1.30
N PRO A 70 34.11 -0.34 0.35
CA PRO A 70 34.33 -1.69 -0.13
C PRO A 70 34.90 -2.53 1.04
N ASP A 71 34.50 -3.80 1.13
CA ASP A 71 34.90 -4.74 2.19
C ASP A 71 36.43 -4.80 2.41
N ASN A 72 37.20 -4.37 1.43
CA ASN A 72 38.68 -4.31 1.48
C ASN A 72 39.27 -2.89 1.62
N PHE A 73 38.45 -1.85 1.86
CA PHE A 73 38.93 -0.47 1.88
C PHE A 73 39.98 -0.22 2.99
N ILE A 74 39.75 -0.76 4.18
CA ILE A 74 40.70 -0.67 5.32
C ILE A 74 42.01 -1.37 4.98
N ASN A 75 41.96 -2.49 4.28
CA ASN A 75 43.16 -3.22 3.85
C ASN A 75 43.90 -2.46 2.73
N ALA A 76 43.18 -1.85 1.79
CA ALA A 76 43.79 -0.99 0.76
C ALA A 76 44.46 0.24 1.35
N LEU A 77 43.88 0.88 2.38
CA LEU A 77 44.48 2.00 3.09
C LEU A 77 45.80 1.63 3.82
N ARG A 78 45.94 0.39 4.30
CA ARG A 78 47.15 -0.09 4.99
C ARG A 78 48.37 -0.26 4.06
N VAL A 79 48.12 -0.34 2.75
CA VAL A 79 49.19 -0.60 1.75
C VAL A 79 49.66 0.70 1.06
N ILE A 80 49.11 1.86 1.43
CA ILE A 80 49.43 3.15 0.80
C ILE A 80 50.75 3.67 1.33
N ASN A 81 51.80 3.55 0.53
CA ASN A 81 53.15 4.01 0.86
C ASN A 81 53.67 5.10 -0.09
N THR A 82 52.90 5.51 -1.11
CA THR A 82 53.31 6.48 -2.10
C THR A 82 52.26 7.57 -2.35
N ALA A 83 52.68 8.76 -2.73
CA ALA A 83 51.78 9.87 -3.07
C ALA A 83 50.85 9.53 -4.27
N SER A 84 51.34 8.72 -5.21
CA SER A 84 50.55 8.22 -6.35
C SER A 84 49.40 7.32 -5.87
N ALA A 85 49.69 6.34 -4.99
CA ALA A 85 48.66 5.47 -4.45
C ALA A 85 47.60 6.24 -3.63
N LEU A 86 47.99 7.33 -2.98
CA LEU A 86 47.09 8.23 -2.26
C LEU A 86 46.16 8.98 -3.21
N GLN A 87 46.67 9.39 -4.37
CA GLN A 87 45.88 10.05 -5.42
C GLN A 87 44.91 9.06 -6.08
N ASP A 88 45.33 7.81 -6.31
CA ASP A 88 44.47 6.75 -6.85
C ASP A 88 43.32 6.42 -5.90
N VAL A 89 43.56 6.38 -4.59
CA VAL A 89 42.52 6.20 -3.57
C VAL A 89 41.58 7.39 -3.51
N ARG A 90 42.09 8.64 -3.59
CA ARG A 90 41.25 9.84 -3.67
C ARG A 90 40.36 9.81 -4.91
N ASN A 91 40.90 9.42 -6.05
CA ASN A 91 40.16 9.29 -7.30
C ASN A 91 39.07 8.18 -7.18
N ALA A 92 39.41 7.05 -6.58
CA ALA A 92 38.47 5.95 -6.33
C ALA A 92 37.35 6.35 -5.36
N ILE A 93 37.68 7.09 -4.29
CA ILE A 93 36.70 7.64 -3.34
C ILE A 93 35.77 8.61 -4.07
N SER A 94 36.32 9.57 -4.76
CA SER A 94 35.55 10.57 -5.53
C SER A 94 34.63 9.90 -6.57
N LYS A 95 35.10 8.88 -7.26
CA LYS A 95 34.36 8.12 -8.26
C LYS A 95 33.23 7.28 -7.64
N ASN A 96 33.35 6.91 -6.36
CA ASN A 96 32.35 6.09 -5.65
C ASN A 96 31.47 6.90 -4.69
N THR A 97 31.66 8.21 -4.59
CA THR A 97 30.82 9.08 -3.75
C THR A 97 29.37 9.01 -4.20
N ARG A 98 28.47 8.84 -3.24
CA ARG A 98 27.02 8.85 -3.43
C ARG A 98 26.39 9.85 -2.48
N TRP A 99 25.25 10.37 -2.89
CA TRP A 99 24.44 11.27 -2.10
C TRP A 99 23.24 10.53 -1.52
N GLU A 100 23.26 10.25 -0.22
CA GLU A 100 22.09 9.75 0.49
C GLU A 100 21.03 10.84 0.51
N VAL A 101 19.88 10.59 -0.11
CA VAL A 101 18.76 11.53 -0.13
C VAL A 101 17.97 11.37 1.16
N ILE A 102 17.91 12.42 1.98
CA ILE A 102 17.18 12.44 3.27
C ILE A 102 15.78 13.04 3.08
N ASP A 103 15.64 14.08 2.25
CA ASP A 103 14.35 14.66 1.84
C ASP A 103 14.42 15.12 0.39
N GLY A 104 13.28 15.14 -0.30
CA GLY A 104 13.14 15.59 -1.69
C GLY A 104 13.14 14.46 -2.72
N GLN A 105 13.18 13.19 -2.32
CA GLN A 105 13.23 12.04 -3.23
C GLN A 105 12.10 12.02 -4.27
N GLN A 106 10.87 12.39 -3.90
CA GLN A 106 9.73 12.35 -4.82
C GLN A 106 9.93 13.33 -5.98
N ARG A 107 10.39 14.55 -5.66
CA ARG A 107 10.70 15.57 -6.66
C ARG A 107 11.88 15.16 -7.53
N LEU A 108 12.94 14.65 -6.91
CA LEU A 108 14.11 14.15 -7.62
C LEU A 108 13.73 13.04 -8.61
N THR A 109 12.92 12.06 -8.18
CA THR A 109 12.43 10.98 -9.05
C THR A 109 11.54 11.52 -10.18
N THR A 110 10.66 12.49 -9.90
CA THR A 110 9.79 13.08 -10.93
C THR A 110 10.61 13.85 -11.97
N ILE A 111 11.60 14.63 -11.55
CA ILE A 111 12.52 15.31 -12.49
C ILE A 111 13.26 14.29 -13.36
N TYR A 112 13.74 13.19 -12.78
CA TYR A 112 14.35 12.11 -13.54
C TYR A 112 13.41 11.56 -14.61
N ILE A 113 12.15 11.30 -14.26
CA ILE A 113 11.14 10.77 -15.20
C ILE A 113 10.85 11.76 -16.31
N ILE A 114 10.71 13.06 -15.99
CA ILE A 114 10.51 14.12 -16.99
C ILE A 114 11.72 14.20 -17.94
N LEU A 115 12.93 14.20 -17.40
CA LEU A 115 14.17 14.22 -18.20
C LEU A 115 14.31 12.95 -19.05
N SER A 116 13.93 11.78 -18.51
CA SER A 116 13.92 10.54 -19.29
C SER A 116 12.97 10.63 -20.49
N TYR A 117 11.78 11.22 -20.30
CA TYR A 117 10.87 11.45 -21.42
C TYR A 117 11.48 12.43 -22.44
N LEU A 118 11.99 13.58 -21.98
CA LEU A 118 12.56 14.59 -22.88
C LEU A 118 13.80 14.07 -23.64
N SER A 119 14.58 13.19 -23.04
CA SER A 119 15.72 12.56 -23.71
C SER A 119 15.33 11.63 -24.87
N THR A 120 14.11 11.09 -24.88
CA THR A 120 13.59 10.26 -25.97
C THR A 120 13.07 11.08 -27.16
N GLN A 121 12.85 12.38 -26.96
CA GLN A 121 12.34 13.28 -28.00
C GLN A 121 13.46 13.97 -28.81
N ALA A 122 14.71 13.59 -28.54
CA ALA A 122 15.89 14.17 -29.17
C ALA A 122 16.17 13.57 -30.56
N GLU A 123 15.20 13.67 -31.48
CA GLU A 123 15.50 13.56 -32.91
C GLU A 123 15.90 14.95 -33.41
N ASP A 124 17.18 15.10 -33.68
CA ASP A 124 17.92 16.08 -34.44
C ASP A 124 18.21 17.48 -33.89
N ASP A 125 17.50 18.05 -32.89
CA ASP A 125 17.76 19.43 -32.47
C ASP A 125 17.51 19.81 -31.00
N ILE A 126 17.19 18.91 -30.11
CA ILE A 126 17.13 19.23 -28.67
C ILE A 126 18.55 19.07 -28.12
N PRO A 127 19.31 20.15 -27.90
CA PRO A 127 20.67 20.02 -27.46
C PRO A 127 20.71 19.64 -26.00
N CYS A 128 21.69 18.91 -25.63
CA CYS A 128 22.45 19.01 -24.40
C CYS A 128 22.51 17.82 -23.49
N PHE A 129 21.67 16.80 -23.56
CA PHE A 129 21.86 15.62 -22.73
C PHE A 129 21.23 14.36 -23.35
N SER A 130 21.92 13.27 -23.18
CA SER A 130 21.40 11.93 -23.50
C SER A 130 20.89 11.26 -22.23
N LYS A 131 20.15 10.16 -22.38
CA LYS A 131 19.70 9.37 -21.23
C LYS A 131 20.87 8.89 -20.35
N SER A 132 22.05 8.69 -20.93
CA SER A 132 23.27 8.34 -20.20
C SER A 132 23.87 9.47 -19.35
N ASP A 133 23.45 10.71 -19.56
CA ASP A 133 23.89 11.86 -18.77
C ASP A 133 23.05 12.09 -17.53
N LEU A 134 21.91 11.41 -17.40
CA LEU A 134 21.05 11.52 -16.24
C LEU A 134 21.76 11.02 -14.97
N TYR A 135 21.38 11.60 -13.84
CA TYR A 135 21.90 11.13 -12.55
C TYR A 135 21.42 9.72 -12.23
N GLU A 136 22.23 8.96 -11.51
CA GLU A 136 21.86 7.63 -11.03
C GLU A 136 20.96 7.76 -9.78
N LEU A 137 19.88 6.99 -9.74
CA LEU A 137 18.96 6.96 -8.61
C LEU A 137 18.78 5.53 -8.12
N ALA A 138 19.54 5.16 -7.10
CA ALA A 138 19.55 3.81 -6.53
C ALA A 138 18.66 3.71 -5.28
N TYR A 139 17.81 2.69 -5.23
CA TYR A 139 17.00 2.36 -4.05
C TYR A 139 17.64 1.18 -3.30
N GLU A 140 17.80 1.31 -1.97
CA GLU A 140 18.51 0.30 -1.15
C GLU A 140 17.85 -1.08 -1.20
N THR A 141 16.53 -1.15 -1.03
CA THR A 141 15.78 -2.41 -0.97
C THR A 141 14.97 -2.69 -2.22
N ARG A 142 14.91 -1.74 -3.14
CA ARG A 142 14.11 -1.82 -4.37
C ARG A 142 15.02 -1.73 -5.59
N LYS A 143 15.96 -2.66 -5.71
CA LYS A 143 16.95 -2.67 -6.81
C LYS A 143 16.27 -2.67 -8.18
N ASP A 144 15.19 -3.43 -8.32
CA ASP A 144 14.40 -3.48 -9.55
C ASP A 144 13.78 -2.13 -9.91
N SER A 145 13.50 -1.25 -8.93
CA SER A 145 13.00 0.11 -9.19
C SER A 145 14.05 1.01 -9.84
N THR A 146 15.33 0.79 -9.53
CA THR A 146 16.45 1.46 -10.19
C THR A 146 16.53 1.06 -11.67
N GLU A 147 16.49 -0.24 -11.94
CA GLU A 147 16.50 -0.78 -13.32
C GLU A 147 15.27 -0.31 -14.09
N PHE A 148 14.09 -0.35 -13.46
CA PHE A 148 12.86 0.13 -14.06
C PHE A 148 12.94 1.61 -14.47
N LEU A 149 13.52 2.49 -13.62
CA LEU A 149 13.73 3.90 -13.95
C LEU A 149 14.71 4.09 -15.11
N MET A 150 15.79 3.32 -15.13
CA MET A 150 16.76 3.37 -16.23
C MET A 150 16.14 2.98 -17.57
N GLU A 151 15.16 2.07 -17.58
CA GLU A 151 14.51 1.59 -18.78
C GLU A 151 13.16 2.28 -19.07
N ILE A 152 12.71 3.21 -18.22
CA ILE A 152 11.38 3.81 -18.33
C ILE A 152 11.13 4.45 -19.70
N ASN A 153 10.08 3.98 -20.39
CA ASN A 153 9.71 4.46 -21.72
C ASN A 153 8.19 4.46 -21.97
N GLY A 154 7.37 4.34 -20.93
CA GLY A 154 5.91 4.37 -21.01
C GLY A 154 5.22 3.08 -21.50
N ASN A 155 5.95 2.13 -22.09
CA ASN A 155 5.39 0.91 -22.71
C ASN A 155 5.75 -0.39 -21.98
N MET A 156 6.02 -0.33 -20.67
CA MET A 156 6.55 -1.48 -19.96
C MET A 156 5.47 -2.49 -19.56
N THR A 157 5.62 -3.72 -20.01
CA THR A 157 4.80 -4.87 -19.62
C THR A 157 4.89 -5.20 -18.12
N LYS A 158 5.98 -4.79 -17.46
CA LYS A 158 6.20 -4.95 -16.01
C LYS A 158 5.57 -3.87 -15.14
N SER A 159 4.82 -2.92 -15.71
CA SER A 159 4.30 -1.74 -14.98
C SER A 159 3.35 -2.06 -13.82
N THR A 160 2.82 -3.28 -13.75
CA THR A 160 1.88 -3.72 -12.70
C THR A 160 2.51 -4.61 -11.62
N SER A 161 3.77 -5.00 -11.78
CA SER A 161 4.43 -5.96 -10.88
C SER A 161 4.89 -5.33 -9.54
N SER A 162 4.97 -4.01 -9.46
CA SER A 162 5.34 -3.28 -8.24
C SER A 162 4.54 -1.98 -8.14
N VAL A 163 4.23 -1.58 -6.91
CA VAL A 163 3.55 -0.31 -6.62
C VAL A 163 4.37 0.87 -7.14
N ASP A 164 5.69 0.84 -6.97
CA ASP A 164 6.58 1.89 -7.47
C ASP A 164 6.49 2.04 -8.99
N TYR A 165 6.44 0.93 -9.72
CA TYR A 165 6.32 0.93 -11.18
C TYR A 165 5.00 1.54 -11.65
N ILE A 166 3.90 1.25 -10.94
CA ILE A 166 2.60 1.84 -11.26
C ILE A 166 2.67 3.37 -11.18
N PHE A 167 3.24 3.91 -10.10
CA PHE A 167 3.34 5.36 -9.93
C PHE A 167 4.36 6.00 -10.87
N MET A 168 5.52 5.38 -11.07
CA MET A 168 6.55 5.85 -12.00
C MET A 168 6.03 5.87 -13.44
N ASN A 169 5.33 4.81 -13.86
CA ASN A 169 4.73 4.74 -15.19
C ASN A 169 3.60 5.76 -15.37
N LYS A 170 2.76 5.96 -14.35
CA LYS A 170 1.74 7.02 -14.37
C LYS A 170 2.37 8.41 -14.48
N ALA A 171 3.47 8.67 -13.78
CA ALA A 171 4.20 9.93 -13.88
C ALA A 171 4.80 10.13 -15.28
N TYR A 172 5.39 9.08 -15.86
CA TYR A 172 5.90 9.12 -17.23
C TYR A 172 4.78 9.41 -18.25
N LYS A 173 3.65 8.72 -18.16
CA LYS A 173 2.50 8.97 -19.03
C LYS A 173 1.93 10.38 -18.85
N THR A 174 1.94 10.91 -17.63
CA THR A 174 1.52 12.29 -17.38
C THR A 174 2.45 13.30 -18.07
N ALA A 175 3.77 13.09 -18.01
CA ALA A 175 4.73 13.90 -18.73
C ALA A 175 4.54 13.76 -20.26
N GLU A 176 4.36 12.53 -20.76
CA GLU A 176 4.06 12.27 -22.17
C GLU A 176 2.80 13.01 -22.63
N GLU A 177 1.68 12.90 -21.90
CA GLU A 177 0.43 13.58 -22.19
C GLU A 177 0.57 15.10 -22.20
N TRP A 178 1.38 15.64 -21.30
CA TRP A 178 1.68 17.08 -21.24
C TRP A 178 2.42 17.56 -22.48
N PHE A 179 3.53 16.91 -22.82
CA PHE A 179 4.39 17.33 -23.93
C PHE A 179 3.86 16.95 -25.31
N LYS A 180 2.98 15.96 -25.42
CA LYS A 180 2.37 15.53 -26.68
C LYS A 180 1.55 16.65 -27.36
N LYS A 181 1.04 17.59 -26.56
CA LYS A 181 0.25 18.75 -27.03
C LYS A 181 1.11 19.99 -27.31
N LYS A 182 2.41 19.90 -27.13
CA LYS A 182 3.35 21.02 -27.24
C LYS A 182 4.25 20.82 -28.44
N ASP A 183 4.60 21.94 -29.10
CA ASP A 183 5.50 21.93 -30.24
C ASP A 183 6.98 21.71 -29.84
N HIS A 184 7.82 21.58 -30.81
CA HIS A 184 9.26 21.35 -30.62
C HIS A 184 9.96 22.53 -29.91
N ALA A 185 9.64 23.77 -30.31
CA ALA A 185 10.22 24.97 -29.74
C ALA A 185 9.93 25.08 -28.23
N TYR A 186 8.67 24.78 -27.84
CA TYR A 186 8.28 24.73 -26.42
C TYR A 186 9.06 23.65 -25.65
N LYS A 187 9.19 22.45 -26.20
CA LYS A 187 9.94 21.36 -25.54
C LYS A 187 11.39 21.74 -25.33
N GLN A 188 12.01 22.40 -26.32
CA GLN A 188 13.38 22.88 -26.22
C GLN A 188 13.51 23.96 -25.16
N GLN A 189 12.63 24.95 -25.15
CA GLN A 189 12.61 26.04 -24.15
C GLN A 189 12.38 25.47 -22.73
N PHE A 190 11.43 24.54 -22.59
CA PHE A 190 11.15 23.88 -21.31
C PHE A 190 12.38 23.13 -20.81
N THR A 191 13.05 22.35 -21.67
CA THR A 191 14.25 21.59 -21.33
C THR A 191 15.38 22.49 -20.87
N GLN A 192 15.64 23.58 -21.61
CA GLN A 192 16.68 24.56 -21.24
C GLN A 192 16.35 25.24 -19.92
N THR A 193 15.09 25.60 -19.69
CA THR A 193 14.64 26.20 -18.43
C THR A 193 14.77 25.21 -17.28
N LEU A 194 14.32 23.98 -17.47
CA LEU A 194 14.41 22.91 -16.47
C LEU A 194 15.86 22.67 -16.05
N LEU A 195 16.78 22.58 -16.99
CA LEU A 195 18.18 22.31 -16.69
C LEU A 195 18.91 23.51 -16.05
N ASN A 196 18.69 24.74 -16.56
CA ASN A 196 19.53 25.88 -16.20
C ASN A 196 18.88 26.80 -15.16
N LYS A 197 17.54 26.93 -15.16
CA LYS A 197 16.85 27.91 -14.32
C LYS A 197 16.05 27.25 -13.16
N VAL A 198 15.75 25.96 -13.24
CA VAL A 198 15.11 25.25 -12.12
C VAL A 198 16.21 24.77 -11.17
N GLN A 199 16.12 25.17 -9.90
CA GLN A 199 17.18 24.93 -8.90
C GLN A 199 16.61 24.31 -7.64
N PHE A 200 17.33 23.36 -7.05
CA PHE A 200 17.10 22.86 -5.71
C PHE A 200 17.81 23.73 -4.67
N ILE A 201 17.18 23.93 -3.52
CA ILE A 201 17.90 24.31 -2.30
C ILE A 201 18.66 23.05 -1.85
N TRP A 202 19.93 22.97 -2.23
CA TRP A 202 20.80 21.86 -1.84
C TRP A 202 21.25 22.04 -0.41
N TYR A 203 20.75 21.18 0.49
CA TYR A 203 21.13 21.17 1.89
C TYR A 203 21.94 19.92 2.19
N GLU A 204 23.22 20.09 2.44
CA GLU A 204 24.13 19.02 2.82
C GLU A 204 24.32 18.99 4.32
N THR A 205 24.13 17.81 4.93
CA THR A 205 24.21 17.62 6.37
C THR A 205 25.22 16.55 6.75
N ALA A 206 25.95 16.82 7.84
CA ALA A 206 26.82 15.84 8.48
C ALA A 206 26.10 15.06 9.59
N GLU A 207 24.89 15.47 9.96
CA GLU A 207 24.11 14.85 11.04
C GLU A 207 23.64 13.43 10.68
N LYS A 208 23.15 12.69 11.67
CA LYS A 208 22.55 11.36 11.46
C LYS A 208 21.29 11.49 10.59
N SER A 209 21.26 10.84 9.44
CA SER A 209 20.20 10.96 8.43
C SER A 209 18.80 10.77 8.98
N THR A 210 18.60 9.75 9.85
CA THR A 210 17.31 9.46 10.46
C THR A 210 16.82 10.55 11.42
N THR A 211 17.74 11.26 12.10
CA THR A 211 17.40 12.39 12.98
C THR A 211 16.96 13.58 12.17
N VAL A 212 17.70 13.91 11.11
CA VAL A 212 17.36 15.00 10.18
C VAL A 212 16.03 14.70 9.49
N PHE A 213 15.85 13.47 9.02
CA PHE A 213 14.61 13.01 8.39
C PHE A 213 13.39 13.20 9.31
N LYS A 214 13.46 12.75 10.55
CA LYS A 214 12.37 12.94 11.55
C LYS A 214 12.07 14.43 11.77
N ARG A 215 13.12 15.26 11.95
CA ARG A 215 12.99 16.70 12.23
C ARG A 215 12.36 17.47 11.06
N LEU A 216 12.76 17.18 9.83
CA LEU A 216 12.25 17.84 8.63
C LEU A 216 10.78 17.51 8.37
N ASN A 217 10.36 16.30 8.72
CA ASN A 217 9.01 15.84 8.46
C ASN A 217 8.00 16.18 9.58
N LEU A 218 8.47 16.58 10.76
CA LEU A 218 7.60 17.04 11.84
C LEU A 218 6.87 18.37 11.54
N GLY A 219 7.30 19.14 10.54
CA GLY A 219 6.76 20.47 10.21
C GLY A 219 6.11 20.62 8.83
N LYS A 220 6.12 19.58 7.98
CA LYS A 220 5.57 19.61 6.61
C LYS A 220 4.42 18.63 6.46
N ILE A 221 3.87 18.47 5.24
CA ILE A 221 2.87 17.43 4.93
C ILE A 221 3.35 16.13 5.54
N GLY A 222 2.77 15.81 6.70
CA GLY A 222 3.40 14.89 7.63
C GLY A 222 3.55 13.52 7.02
N LEU A 223 4.70 12.90 7.27
CA LEU A 223 4.86 11.47 7.08
C LEU A 223 3.67 10.74 7.74
N THR A 224 3.24 9.68 7.11
CA THR A 224 2.28 8.75 7.70
C THR A 224 2.90 8.09 8.93
N ASN A 225 2.06 7.57 9.83
CA ASN A 225 2.57 6.80 10.96
C ASN A 225 3.44 5.62 10.50
N ALA A 226 3.03 4.94 9.43
CA ALA A 226 3.80 3.83 8.87
C ALA A 226 5.20 4.24 8.41
N GLU A 227 5.36 5.40 7.78
CA GLU A 227 6.68 5.89 7.37
C GLU A 227 7.57 6.24 8.56
N LEU A 228 7.00 6.85 9.59
CA LEU A 228 7.71 7.14 10.85
C LEU A 228 8.11 5.86 11.58
N ILE A 229 7.21 4.87 11.64
CA ILE A 229 7.48 3.55 12.23
C ILE A 229 8.55 2.82 11.42
N LYS A 230 8.50 2.86 10.08
CA LYS A 230 9.55 2.29 9.21
C LYS A 230 10.91 2.87 9.53
N ALA A 231 11.00 4.19 9.70
CA ALA A 231 12.25 4.85 10.07
C ALA A 231 12.73 4.46 11.48
N LEU A 232 11.80 4.20 12.40
CA LEU A 232 12.13 3.71 13.75
C LEU A 232 12.68 2.28 13.69
N PHE A 233 12.01 1.37 12.97
CA PHE A 233 12.39 -0.04 12.83
C PHE A 233 13.74 -0.20 12.14
N LEU A 234 13.91 0.44 10.99
CA LEU A 234 15.07 0.27 10.12
C LEU A 234 16.23 1.21 10.46
N ASN A 235 16.24 1.76 11.67
CA ASN A 235 17.39 2.52 12.14
C ASN A 235 18.61 1.60 12.30
N ARG A 236 19.71 1.96 11.64
CA ARG A 236 20.96 1.16 11.63
C ARG A 236 21.48 0.85 13.04
N SER A 237 21.30 1.77 13.99
CA SER A 237 21.73 1.57 15.37
C SER A 237 21.06 0.39 16.08
N ASN A 238 19.93 -0.10 15.56
CA ASN A 238 19.19 -1.20 16.16
C ASN A 238 19.74 -2.57 15.78
N PHE A 239 20.56 -2.66 14.72
CA PHE A 239 20.99 -3.95 14.15
C PHE A 239 22.44 -4.29 14.44
N GLY A 240 23.28 -3.31 14.85
CA GLY A 240 24.69 -3.56 15.12
C GLY A 240 25.39 -4.27 13.96
N GLU A 241 25.86 -5.48 14.20
CA GLU A 241 26.51 -6.33 13.20
C GLU A 241 25.54 -7.12 12.32
N TYR A 242 24.22 -7.13 12.64
CA TYR A 242 23.20 -7.92 11.95
C TYR A 242 22.49 -7.13 10.84
N GLU A 243 23.23 -6.48 9.95
CA GLU A 243 22.63 -5.72 8.82
C GLU A 243 21.74 -6.59 7.92
N GLU A 244 22.01 -7.89 7.81
CA GLU A 244 21.20 -8.82 7.02
C GLU A 244 19.75 -8.88 7.51
N LYS A 245 19.51 -8.89 8.82
CA LYS A 245 18.16 -8.89 9.40
C LYS A 245 17.38 -7.61 9.07
N LYS A 246 18.07 -6.47 9.02
CA LYS A 246 17.50 -5.20 8.57
C LYS A 246 16.98 -5.31 7.13
N ILE A 247 17.76 -5.92 6.25
CA ILE A 247 17.41 -6.12 4.83
C ILE A 247 16.20 -7.06 4.73
N ILE A 248 16.17 -8.13 5.51
CA ILE A 248 15.04 -9.09 5.54
C ILE A 248 13.76 -8.39 5.97
N ILE A 249 13.76 -7.62 7.06
CA ILE A 249 12.57 -6.88 7.53
C ILE A 249 12.13 -5.85 6.48
N ALA A 250 13.06 -5.13 5.87
CA ALA A 250 12.76 -4.15 4.85
C ALA A 250 12.14 -4.80 3.60
N SER A 251 12.66 -5.96 3.18
CA SER A 251 12.11 -6.73 2.06
C SER A 251 10.71 -7.27 2.37
N GLN A 252 10.50 -7.83 3.56
CA GLN A 252 9.18 -8.29 4.01
C GLN A 252 8.18 -7.14 4.08
N TRP A 253 8.60 -5.95 4.55
CA TRP A 253 7.77 -4.76 4.56
C TRP A 253 7.30 -4.40 3.15
N ASP A 254 8.23 -4.36 2.21
CA ASP A 254 7.92 -4.01 0.82
C ASP A 254 6.99 -5.07 0.17
N ASP A 255 7.17 -6.35 0.50
CA ASP A 255 6.26 -7.42 0.05
C ASP A 255 4.84 -7.24 0.62
N PHE A 256 4.71 -7.00 1.92
CA PHE A 256 3.40 -6.75 2.54
C PHE A 256 2.72 -5.51 1.97
N GLU A 257 3.49 -4.43 1.76
CA GLU A 257 2.97 -3.21 1.14
C GLU A 257 2.44 -3.48 -0.27
N ASN A 258 3.20 -4.24 -1.08
CA ASN A 258 2.79 -4.60 -2.43
C ASN A 258 1.51 -5.46 -2.44
N ARG A 259 1.41 -6.43 -1.55
CA ARG A 259 0.23 -7.30 -1.45
C ARG A 259 -1.01 -6.54 -0.96
N LEU A 260 -0.86 -5.64 0.01
CA LEU A 260 -1.94 -4.77 0.47
C LEU A 260 -2.42 -3.80 -0.62
N GLN A 261 -1.58 -3.45 -1.62
CA GLN A 261 -1.98 -2.61 -2.75
C GLN A 261 -2.84 -3.35 -3.79
N ASN A 262 -2.91 -4.66 -3.74
CA ASN A 262 -3.88 -5.40 -4.54
C ASN A 262 -5.29 -5.09 -4.05
N ASP A 263 -6.14 -4.53 -4.92
CA ASP A 263 -7.48 -4.09 -4.56
C ASP A 263 -8.41 -5.25 -4.19
N GLU A 264 -8.23 -6.45 -4.77
CA GLU A 264 -9.01 -7.62 -4.39
C GLU A 264 -8.72 -8.02 -2.94
N PHE A 265 -7.44 -8.04 -2.56
CA PHE A 265 -7.01 -8.33 -1.20
C PHE A 265 -7.39 -7.21 -0.24
N TRP A 266 -7.14 -5.95 -0.62
CA TRP A 266 -7.43 -4.79 0.21
C TRP A 266 -8.92 -4.65 0.52
N LEU A 267 -9.78 -4.67 -0.50
CA LEU A 267 -11.21 -4.52 -0.33
C LEU A 267 -11.90 -5.77 0.25
N PHE A 268 -11.19 -6.87 0.37
CA PHE A 268 -11.61 -8.00 1.19
C PHE A 268 -11.54 -7.67 2.68
N ILE A 269 -10.44 -7.07 3.16
CA ILE A 269 -10.20 -6.75 4.58
C ILE A 269 -10.60 -5.33 4.97
N HIS A 270 -10.87 -4.45 4.02
CA HIS A 270 -11.20 -3.05 4.26
C HIS A 270 -12.45 -2.64 3.49
N SER A 271 -13.29 -1.81 4.09
CA SER A 271 -14.61 -1.47 3.51
C SER A 271 -14.57 -0.36 2.47
N THR A 272 -13.52 0.44 2.44
CA THR A 272 -13.45 1.64 1.60
C THR A 272 -12.12 1.76 0.86
N GLU A 273 -12.10 2.58 -0.18
CA GLU A 273 -10.84 3.02 -0.76
C GLU A 273 -10.00 3.77 0.27
N TYR A 274 -8.69 3.61 0.15
CA TYR A 274 -7.73 4.18 1.08
C TYR A 274 -6.92 5.24 0.36
N ASP A 275 -7.04 6.47 0.80
CA ASP A 275 -6.44 7.64 0.17
C ASP A 275 -5.01 7.94 0.64
N LYS A 276 -4.53 7.23 1.68
CA LYS A 276 -3.19 7.44 2.22
C LYS A 276 -2.10 6.80 1.34
N PRO A 277 -0.86 7.29 1.41
CA PRO A 277 0.25 6.82 0.58
C PRO A 277 0.64 5.36 0.79
N THR A 278 0.37 4.79 1.95
CA THR A 278 0.69 3.39 2.28
C THR A 278 -0.45 2.72 3.04
N ARG A 279 -0.79 1.50 2.65
CA ARG A 279 -1.80 0.67 3.32
C ARG A 279 -1.24 -0.07 4.54
N MET A 280 0.08 -0.10 4.73
CA MET A 280 0.72 -0.65 5.93
C MET A 280 0.26 0.05 7.21
N GLU A 281 -0.10 1.33 7.15
CA GLU A 281 -0.61 2.06 8.30
C GLU A 281 -1.84 1.40 8.93
N PHE A 282 -2.64 0.69 8.14
CA PHE A 282 -3.80 -0.06 8.64
C PHE A 282 -3.40 -1.13 9.67
N ILE A 283 -2.34 -1.91 9.41
CA ILE A 283 -1.88 -2.94 10.35
C ILE A 283 -1.34 -2.29 11.63
N PHE A 284 -0.57 -1.21 11.52
CA PHE A 284 -0.06 -0.50 12.69
C PHE A 284 -1.18 0.12 13.52
N ASN A 285 -2.20 0.67 12.87
CA ASN A 285 -3.38 1.18 13.57
C ASN A 285 -4.12 0.07 14.31
N LEU A 286 -4.27 -1.13 13.72
CA LEU A 286 -4.87 -2.27 14.40
C LEU A 286 -4.07 -2.65 15.66
N ILE A 287 -2.75 -2.75 15.58
CA ILE A 287 -1.89 -3.07 16.73
C ILE A 287 -2.07 -2.03 17.85
N CYS A 288 -2.08 -0.75 17.49
CA CYS A 288 -2.28 0.35 18.43
C CYS A 288 -3.69 0.34 19.05
N ASP A 289 -4.74 0.22 18.24
CA ASP A 289 -6.13 0.30 18.69
C ASP A 289 -6.56 -0.92 19.50
N MET A 290 -6.00 -2.08 19.21
CA MET A 290 -6.20 -3.30 19.97
C MET A 290 -5.29 -3.39 21.20
N ASN A 291 -4.34 -2.47 21.38
CA ASN A 291 -3.39 -2.43 22.50
C ASN A 291 -2.51 -3.69 22.60
N ILE A 292 -2.09 -4.23 21.47
CA ILE A 292 -1.40 -5.53 21.41
C ILE A 292 -0.05 -5.50 22.16
N LEU A 293 0.65 -4.37 22.11
CA LEU A 293 1.97 -4.21 22.74
C LEU A 293 1.90 -3.67 24.18
N ASP A 294 0.71 -3.43 24.74
CA ASP A 294 0.56 -2.78 26.07
C ASP A 294 1.28 -3.52 27.19
N GLU A 295 1.33 -4.84 27.15
CA GLU A 295 2.02 -5.64 28.17
C GLU A 295 3.54 -5.52 28.14
N HIS A 296 4.09 -4.93 27.08
CA HIS A 296 5.51 -4.66 26.91
C HIS A 296 5.87 -3.19 27.13
N ILE A 297 4.89 -2.33 27.43
CA ILE A 297 5.09 -0.91 27.64
C ILE A 297 4.94 -0.58 29.12
N GLU A 298 5.96 0.07 29.68
CA GLU A 298 5.88 0.64 31.01
C GLU A 298 5.25 2.02 30.93
N TRP A 299 3.96 2.09 31.26
CA TRP A 299 3.24 3.36 31.29
C TRP A 299 3.60 4.14 32.54
N ASN A 300 4.20 5.32 32.37
CA ASN A 300 4.59 6.17 33.49
C ASN A 300 3.35 6.60 34.30
N LYS A 301 3.39 6.45 35.64
CA LYS A 301 2.29 6.78 36.54
C LYS A 301 1.90 8.27 36.52
N GLU A 302 2.85 9.14 36.15
CA GLU A 302 2.61 10.60 36.04
C GLU A 302 2.01 11.00 34.68
N LYS A 303 2.24 10.19 33.63
CA LYS A 303 1.66 10.38 32.29
C LYS A 303 0.91 9.12 31.93
N ASP A 304 -0.41 9.16 32.07
CA ASP A 304 -1.23 8.05 31.64
C ASP A 304 -1.03 7.77 30.12
N LYS A 305 -1.42 6.59 29.69
CA LYS A 305 -1.32 6.16 28.30
C LYS A 305 -1.91 7.20 27.33
N LYS A 306 -3.07 7.77 27.67
CA LYS A 306 -3.80 8.74 26.86
C LYS A 306 -2.98 10.01 26.64
N ASN A 307 -2.31 10.51 27.68
CA ASN A 307 -1.47 11.71 27.60
C ASN A 307 -0.16 11.42 26.84
N THR A 308 0.38 10.19 26.94
CA THR A 308 1.61 9.81 26.25
C THR A 308 1.41 9.65 24.74
N ILE A 309 0.34 8.98 24.30
CA ILE A 309 0.11 8.72 22.87
C ILE A 309 -0.80 9.77 22.22
N GLY A 310 -1.59 10.54 22.98
CA GLY A 310 -2.53 11.53 22.45
C GLY A 310 -3.63 10.93 21.56
N THR A 311 -4.40 11.80 20.90
CA THR A 311 -5.53 11.41 20.05
C THR A 311 -5.40 11.91 18.60
N ASP A 312 -4.34 12.67 18.31
CA ASP A 312 -4.11 13.24 16.99
C ASP A 312 -3.60 12.20 15.97
N LYS A 313 -3.37 12.63 14.73
CA LYS A 313 -2.95 11.79 13.60
C LYS A 313 -1.67 10.97 13.83
N TYR A 314 -0.85 11.33 14.81
CA TYR A 314 0.42 10.64 15.13
C TYR A 314 0.31 9.69 16.33
N LYS A 315 -0.89 9.42 16.81
CA LYS A 315 -1.18 8.50 17.92
C LYS A 315 -0.45 7.15 17.74
N THR A 316 -0.60 6.55 16.57
CA THR A 316 -0.03 5.23 16.28
C THR A 316 1.50 5.25 16.31
N PHE A 317 2.13 6.26 15.72
CA PHE A 317 3.59 6.40 15.81
C PHE A 317 4.07 6.53 17.26
N ARG A 318 3.41 7.36 18.08
CA ARG A 318 3.80 7.52 19.50
C ARG A 318 3.63 6.24 20.30
N TYR A 319 2.62 5.44 19.98
CA TYR A 319 2.44 4.12 20.59
C TYR A 319 3.64 3.20 20.34
N PHE A 320 4.07 3.10 19.09
CA PHE A 320 5.25 2.31 18.74
C PHE A 320 6.53 2.92 19.32
N ASN A 321 6.66 4.23 19.34
CA ASN A 321 7.83 4.88 19.95
C ASN A 321 7.89 4.59 21.46
N ALA A 322 6.76 4.62 22.16
CA ALA A 322 6.69 4.26 23.58
C ALA A 322 7.11 2.79 23.80
N PHE A 323 6.71 1.89 22.91
CA PHE A 323 7.14 0.50 22.95
C PHE A 323 8.66 0.38 22.80
N PHE A 324 9.26 1.04 21.82
CA PHE A 324 10.71 0.99 21.59
C PHE A 324 11.56 1.64 22.70
N GLU A 325 10.98 2.60 23.43
CA GLU A 325 11.64 3.26 24.57
C GLU A 325 11.39 2.53 25.90
N SER A 326 10.54 1.51 25.93
CA SER A 326 10.16 0.85 27.18
C SER A 326 11.23 -0.09 27.70
N GLU A 327 11.66 0.12 28.95
CA GLU A 327 12.55 -0.82 29.64
C GLU A 327 11.95 -2.23 29.76
N LEU A 328 10.65 -2.34 29.87
CA LEU A 328 9.95 -3.63 29.95
C LEU A 328 10.06 -4.43 28.65
N ALA A 329 10.02 -3.77 27.50
CA ALA A 329 10.25 -4.40 26.20
C ALA A 329 11.70 -4.90 26.10
N HIS A 330 12.67 -4.08 26.50
CA HIS A 330 14.09 -4.47 26.52
C HIS A 330 14.37 -5.64 27.46
N LYS A 331 13.82 -5.64 28.66
CA LYS A 331 13.95 -6.78 29.62
C LYS A 331 13.38 -8.07 29.05
N LYS A 332 12.20 -8.01 28.43
CA LYS A 332 11.56 -9.19 27.80
C LYS A 332 12.33 -9.69 26.57
N ALA A 333 13.06 -8.82 25.89
CA ALA A 333 13.89 -9.13 24.74
C ALA A 333 15.39 -9.28 25.10
N GLU A 334 15.72 -9.67 26.34
CA GLU A 334 17.10 -9.87 26.82
C GLU A 334 18.02 -8.65 26.56
N GLU A 335 17.44 -7.44 26.65
CA GLU A 335 18.13 -6.16 26.47
C GLU A 335 18.73 -5.90 25.08
N LYS A 336 18.33 -6.67 24.06
CA LYS A 336 18.83 -6.48 22.69
C LYS A 336 17.84 -5.66 21.85
N GLY A 337 18.29 -4.57 21.26
CA GLY A 337 17.45 -3.70 20.42
C GLY A 337 16.86 -4.45 19.20
N LEU A 338 17.60 -5.40 18.63
CA LEU A 338 17.13 -6.26 17.54
C LEU A 338 15.99 -7.16 17.97
N ASP A 339 16.08 -7.77 19.17
CA ASP A 339 15.04 -8.68 19.67
C ASP A 339 13.73 -7.92 19.93
N VAL A 340 13.79 -6.66 20.36
CA VAL A 340 12.63 -5.77 20.50
C VAL A 340 11.97 -5.52 19.14
N ILE A 341 12.77 -5.29 18.09
CA ILE A 341 12.26 -5.12 16.73
C ILE A 341 11.62 -6.41 16.23
N GLU A 342 12.28 -7.55 16.40
CA GLU A 342 11.76 -8.85 15.97
C GLU A 342 10.46 -9.19 16.67
N MET A 343 10.34 -8.91 17.97
CA MET A 343 9.09 -9.09 18.73
C MET A 343 7.96 -8.25 18.15
N CYS A 344 8.19 -6.96 17.91
CA CYS A 344 7.19 -6.08 17.33
C CYS A 344 6.86 -6.45 15.87
N TRP A 345 7.88 -6.80 15.07
CA TRP A 345 7.69 -7.22 13.69
C TRP A 345 6.93 -8.55 13.59
N GLN A 346 7.08 -9.43 14.58
CA GLN A 346 6.31 -10.67 14.65
C GLN A 346 4.81 -10.40 14.75
N GLU A 347 4.39 -9.40 15.54
CA GLU A 347 2.97 -9.00 15.61
C GLU A 347 2.43 -8.55 14.25
N VAL A 348 3.21 -7.77 13.51
CA VAL A 348 2.85 -7.34 12.15
C VAL A 348 2.70 -8.55 11.22
N LYS A 349 3.66 -9.48 11.27
CA LYS A 349 3.62 -10.72 10.46
C LYS A 349 2.42 -11.59 10.80
N ASP A 350 2.09 -11.74 12.08
CA ASP A 350 1.00 -12.61 12.52
C ASP A 350 -0.36 -12.07 12.07
N ILE A 351 -0.57 -10.75 12.14
CA ILE A 351 -1.80 -10.13 11.61
C ILE A 351 -1.86 -10.28 10.09
N PHE A 352 -0.77 -10.00 9.39
CA PHE A 352 -0.74 -10.09 7.94
C PHE A 352 -0.99 -11.52 7.46
N ARG A 353 -0.33 -12.51 8.07
CA ARG A 353 -0.55 -13.93 7.77
C ARG A 353 -1.97 -14.38 8.05
N THR A 354 -2.59 -13.86 9.12
CA THR A 354 -4.01 -14.13 9.41
C THR A 354 -4.90 -13.65 8.25
N PHE A 355 -4.64 -12.45 7.71
CA PHE A 355 -5.37 -11.96 6.55
C PHE A 355 -5.14 -12.84 5.30
N GLU A 356 -3.92 -13.32 5.10
CA GLU A 356 -3.61 -14.26 4.01
C GLU A 356 -4.32 -15.60 4.18
N GLU A 357 -4.36 -16.14 5.41
CA GLU A 357 -5.09 -17.38 5.68
C GLU A 357 -6.58 -17.23 5.40
N TRP A 358 -7.19 -16.12 5.83
CA TRP A 358 -8.60 -15.85 5.51
C TRP A 358 -8.84 -15.69 4.01
N TYR A 359 -7.92 -15.00 3.32
CA TYR A 359 -8.02 -14.75 1.88
C TYR A 359 -7.87 -16.02 1.04
N ASN A 360 -7.08 -16.97 1.50
CA ASN A 360 -6.75 -18.19 0.75
C ASN A 360 -7.63 -19.41 1.13
N ASP A 361 -8.47 -19.30 2.14
CA ASP A 361 -9.42 -20.36 2.51
C ASP A 361 -10.80 -20.06 1.93
N LEU A 362 -11.41 -21.04 1.27
CA LEU A 362 -12.69 -20.88 0.57
C LEU A 362 -13.80 -20.33 1.48
N GLU A 363 -14.01 -20.96 2.65
CA GLU A 363 -15.12 -20.57 3.52
C GLU A 363 -14.78 -19.32 4.33
N MET A 364 -13.53 -19.20 4.82
CA MET A 364 -13.09 -18.01 5.54
C MET A 364 -13.16 -16.76 4.68
N TYR A 365 -12.68 -16.80 3.43
CA TYR A 365 -12.76 -15.67 2.51
C TYR A 365 -14.21 -15.16 2.38
N HIS A 366 -15.12 -16.07 2.13
CA HIS A 366 -16.51 -15.72 1.87
C HIS A 366 -17.24 -15.24 3.13
N TYR A 367 -17.06 -15.90 4.27
CA TYR A 367 -17.73 -15.53 5.51
C TYR A 367 -17.14 -14.27 6.16
N VAL A 368 -15.83 -14.11 6.17
CA VAL A 368 -15.16 -12.88 6.63
C VAL A 368 -15.55 -11.69 5.74
N GLY A 369 -15.49 -11.87 4.42
CA GLY A 369 -15.88 -10.81 3.47
C GLY A 369 -17.34 -10.39 3.63
N PHE A 370 -18.26 -11.33 3.86
CA PHE A 370 -19.65 -11.05 4.20
C PHE A 370 -19.75 -10.21 5.48
N LEU A 371 -19.14 -10.66 6.57
CA LEU A 371 -19.22 -10.01 7.87
C LEU A 371 -18.66 -8.59 7.86
N ILE A 372 -17.54 -8.36 7.16
CA ILE A 372 -16.97 -7.01 6.98
C ILE A 372 -17.93 -6.12 6.19
N ASN A 373 -18.57 -6.66 5.17
CA ASN A 373 -19.54 -5.92 4.38
C ASN A 373 -20.79 -5.54 5.19
N GLU A 374 -21.18 -6.39 6.13
CA GLU A 374 -22.29 -6.17 7.07
C GLU A 374 -21.87 -5.41 8.35
N GLY A 375 -20.68 -4.78 8.35
CA GLY A 375 -20.25 -3.86 9.39
C GLY A 375 -19.45 -4.47 10.52
N LYS A 376 -19.11 -5.76 10.48
CA LYS A 376 -18.16 -6.34 11.46
C LYS A 376 -16.77 -5.78 11.23
N THR A 377 -16.11 -5.43 12.31
CA THR A 377 -14.77 -4.83 12.27
C THR A 377 -13.68 -5.90 12.29
N ILE A 378 -12.52 -5.59 11.70
CA ILE A 378 -11.34 -6.48 11.75
C ILE A 378 -10.93 -6.82 13.19
N PRO A 379 -10.91 -5.89 14.17
CA PRO A 379 -10.64 -6.24 15.56
C PRO A 379 -11.61 -7.29 16.15
N GLU A 380 -12.89 -7.25 15.81
CA GLU A 380 -13.85 -8.27 16.25
C GLU A 380 -13.53 -9.64 15.65
N LEU A 381 -13.21 -9.68 14.36
CA LEU A 381 -12.85 -10.91 13.66
C LEU A 381 -11.52 -11.50 14.14
N LEU A 382 -10.53 -10.67 14.45
CA LEU A 382 -9.27 -11.11 15.06
C LEU A 382 -9.50 -11.71 16.46
N ARG A 383 -10.45 -11.18 17.27
CA ARG A 383 -10.84 -11.79 18.55
C ARG A 383 -11.58 -13.12 18.35
N PHE A 384 -12.30 -13.29 17.26
CA PHE A 384 -12.87 -14.60 16.91
C PHE A 384 -11.78 -15.60 16.53
N TRP A 385 -10.76 -15.11 15.79
CA TRP A 385 -9.65 -15.90 15.30
C TRP A 385 -8.76 -16.43 16.42
N SER A 386 -8.39 -15.57 17.37
CA SER A 386 -7.49 -15.94 18.46
C SER A 386 -7.86 -15.25 19.77
N GLU A 387 -7.86 -16.02 20.85
CA GLU A 387 -8.08 -15.51 22.21
C GLU A 387 -6.97 -14.54 22.68
N ARG A 388 -5.80 -14.59 22.05
CA ARG A 388 -4.70 -13.65 22.32
C ARG A 388 -5.10 -12.18 22.06
N TYR A 389 -6.07 -11.94 21.19
CA TYR A 389 -6.60 -10.61 20.88
C TYR A 389 -7.78 -10.18 21.77
N VAL A 390 -8.24 -11.06 22.66
CA VAL A 390 -9.26 -10.74 23.65
C VAL A 390 -8.59 -9.98 24.80
N LYS A 391 -9.15 -8.82 25.20
CA LYS A 391 -8.65 -8.09 26.37
C LYS A 391 -8.76 -8.97 27.60
N LYS A 392 -7.63 -9.28 28.22
CA LYS A 392 -7.62 -9.95 29.52
C LYS A 392 -8.06 -8.96 30.58
N ASP A 393 -9.11 -9.28 31.31
CA ASP A 393 -9.40 -8.60 32.58
C ASP A 393 -8.27 -8.99 33.55
N LYS A 394 -7.63 -8.01 34.19
CA LYS A 394 -6.45 -8.20 35.06
C LYS A 394 -6.70 -9.13 36.26
N SER A 395 -7.95 -9.57 36.44
CA SER A 395 -8.39 -10.50 37.49
C SER A 395 -8.29 -11.98 37.13
N GLN A 396 -8.11 -12.36 35.87
CA GLN A 396 -8.05 -13.78 35.44
C GLN A 396 -6.62 -14.15 35.02
N LYS A 397 -5.97 -14.96 35.86
CA LYS A 397 -4.66 -15.57 35.63
C LYS A 397 -4.76 -16.91 34.89
N ASP A 398 -5.55 -17.02 33.84
CA ASP A 398 -5.60 -18.25 33.08
C ASP A 398 -4.59 -18.24 31.94
N GLU A 399 -3.80 -19.30 31.85
CA GLU A 399 -2.87 -19.57 30.74
C GLU A 399 -3.65 -19.63 29.43
N VAL A 400 -3.47 -18.63 28.61
CA VAL A 400 -4.09 -18.57 27.27
C VAL A 400 -3.44 -19.63 26.39
N LYS A 401 -4.12 -20.74 26.19
CA LYS A 401 -3.77 -21.70 25.14
C LYS A 401 -4.02 -21.05 23.78
N SER A 402 -2.98 -20.56 23.16
CA SER A 402 -2.95 -20.04 21.81
C SER A 402 -3.12 -21.19 20.80
N CYS A 403 -4.36 -21.65 20.62
CA CYS A 403 -4.69 -22.56 19.53
C CYS A 403 -5.77 -21.92 18.67
N THR A 404 -5.37 -21.36 17.55
CA THR A 404 -6.26 -21.07 16.42
C THR A 404 -6.79 -22.39 15.86
N ASN A 405 -7.93 -22.82 16.36
CA ASN A 405 -8.66 -23.93 15.76
C ASN A 405 -9.53 -23.33 14.64
N LYS A 406 -9.19 -23.63 13.38
CA LYS A 406 -9.95 -23.18 12.19
C LYS A 406 -11.43 -23.51 12.29
N GLU A 407 -11.77 -24.68 12.84
CA GLU A 407 -13.14 -25.11 13.02
C GLU A 407 -13.87 -24.26 14.08
N ALA A 408 -13.21 -23.88 15.16
CA ALA A 408 -13.77 -22.99 16.17
C ALA A 408 -14.01 -21.58 15.59
N PHE A 409 -13.08 -21.07 14.80
CA PHE A 409 -13.23 -19.79 14.10
C PHE A 409 -14.42 -19.85 13.13
N ARG A 410 -14.49 -20.89 12.30
CA ARG A 410 -15.62 -21.12 11.38
C ARG A 410 -16.96 -21.11 12.10
N LYS A 411 -17.07 -21.79 13.25
CA LYS A 411 -18.30 -21.79 14.06
C LYS A 411 -18.67 -20.39 14.56
N LYS A 412 -17.70 -19.59 14.99
CA LYS A 412 -17.92 -18.20 15.41
C LYS A 412 -18.39 -17.33 14.24
N LEU A 413 -17.79 -17.48 13.03
CA LEU A 413 -18.24 -16.77 11.83
C LEU A 413 -19.69 -17.12 11.47
N ILE A 414 -20.03 -18.42 11.44
CA ILE A 414 -21.40 -18.89 11.15
C ILE A 414 -22.37 -18.38 12.22
N GLY A 415 -21.97 -18.35 13.49
CA GLY A 415 -22.77 -17.76 14.56
C GLY A 415 -23.10 -16.31 14.31
N ALA A 416 -22.09 -15.49 13.98
CA ALA A 416 -22.27 -14.08 13.69
C ALA A 416 -23.12 -13.84 12.42
N ILE A 417 -22.96 -14.67 11.38
CA ILE A 417 -23.80 -14.63 10.18
C ILE A 417 -25.27 -14.92 10.55
N LYS A 418 -25.51 -15.96 11.36
CA LYS A 418 -26.86 -16.28 11.82
C LYS A 418 -27.52 -15.14 12.60
N GLU A 419 -26.78 -14.44 13.45
CA GLU A 419 -27.28 -13.27 14.18
C GLU A 419 -27.76 -12.18 13.23
N ILE A 420 -26.97 -11.85 12.18
CA ILE A 420 -27.32 -10.86 11.17
C ILE A 420 -28.57 -11.28 10.41
N ILE A 421 -28.64 -12.55 9.96
CA ILE A 421 -29.77 -13.05 9.17
C ILE A 421 -31.03 -13.15 10.02
N ASN A 422 -30.93 -13.56 11.28
CA ASN A 422 -32.09 -13.63 12.20
C ASN A 422 -32.62 -12.22 12.57
N ALA A 423 -31.82 -11.18 12.39
CA ALA A 423 -32.29 -9.80 12.56
C ALA A 423 -33.12 -9.31 11.36
N CYS A 424 -33.02 -9.96 10.20
CA CYS A 424 -33.86 -9.72 9.04
C CYS A 424 -35.26 -10.30 9.29
N LYS A 425 -36.20 -9.49 9.76
CA LYS A 425 -37.59 -9.89 10.03
C LYS A 425 -38.55 -9.28 9.02
N ASN A 426 -39.77 -9.85 8.93
CA ASN A 426 -40.88 -9.33 8.12
C ASN A 426 -40.65 -9.39 6.62
N PHE A 427 -40.32 -10.57 6.10
CA PHE A 427 -40.13 -10.79 4.65
C PHE A 427 -41.41 -10.51 3.84
N ASP A 428 -42.57 -10.66 4.43
CA ASP A 428 -43.87 -10.43 3.77
C ASP A 428 -44.15 -8.96 3.48
N THR A 429 -43.46 -8.03 4.16
CA THR A 429 -43.66 -6.58 4.01
C THR A 429 -42.41 -5.87 3.44
N VAL A 430 -41.42 -6.61 2.96
CA VAL A 430 -40.16 -6.06 2.43
C VAL A 430 -40.36 -5.14 1.23
N TYR A 431 -41.51 -5.21 0.57
CA TYR A 431 -41.87 -4.42 -0.62
C TYR A 431 -42.67 -3.13 -0.34
N ASP A 432 -43.15 -2.94 0.89
CA ASP A 432 -43.93 -1.76 1.26
C ASP A 432 -43.01 -0.58 1.64
N THR A 433 -42.82 0.21 0.68
CA THR A 433 -42.66 1.66 0.57
C THR A 433 -42.17 2.48 1.76
N GLY A 434 -41.04 3.10 1.57
CA GLY A 434 -40.54 4.25 2.30
C GLY A 434 -39.11 4.55 1.89
N GLU A 435 -38.70 5.81 1.87
CA GLU A 435 -37.37 6.28 1.46
C GLU A 435 -36.21 5.60 2.19
N ASN A 436 -36.47 4.90 3.31
CA ASN A 436 -35.53 4.10 4.09
C ASN A 436 -35.87 2.59 4.10
N GLY A 437 -36.58 2.13 3.13
CA GLY A 437 -37.30 0.88 3.12
C GLY A 437 -36.49 -0.38 2.85
N PRO A 438 -37.12 -1.37 2.25
CA PRO A 438 -36.80 -2.80 2.25
C PRO A 438 -35.48 -3.21 1.61
N LYS A 439 -34.86 -2.35 0.80
CA LYS A 439 -33.54 -2.62 0.14
C LYS A 439 -32.43 -2.96 1.13
N THR A 440 -32.50 -2.44 2.35
CA THR A 440 -31.51 -2.69 3.41
C THR A 440 -31.73 -4.02 4.12
N ILE A 441 -32.99 -4.48 4.24
CA ILE A 441 -33.35 -5.69 5.01
C ILE A 441 -33.03 -6.96 4.22
N CYS A 442 -33.32 -7.00 2.92
CA CYS A 442 -33.09 -8.19 2.09
C CYS A 442 -31.64 -8.28 1.55
N ARG A 443 -30.89 -7.17 1.54
CA ARG A 443 -29.54 -7.13 0.98
C ARG A 443 -28.57 -8.13 1.61
N PRO A 444 -28.47 -8.28 2.95
CA PRO A 444 -27.62 -9.31 3.56
C PRO A 444 -28.00 -10.73 3.13
N LEU A 445 -29.31 -11.03 3.00
CA LEU A 445 -29.77 -12.34 2.55
C LEU A 445 -29.35 -12.64 1.11
N LEU A 446 -29.58 -11.68 0.20
CA LEU A 446 -29.20 -11.83 -1.20
C LEU A 446 -27.71 -11.95 -1.36
N LEU A 447 -26.93 -11.17 -0.60
CA LEU A 447 -25.48 -11.27 -0.58
C LEU A 447 -25.03 -12.64 -0.08
N LEU A 448 -25.60 -13.14 1.03
CA LEU A 448 -25.28 -14.45 1.58
C LEU A 448 -25.66 -15.57 0.61
N HIS A 449 -26.82 -15.47 -0.07
CA HIS A 449 -27.23 -16.42 -1.08
C HIS A 449 -26.22 -16.51 -2.23
N ASN A 450 -25.79 -15.37 -2.77
CA ASN A 450 -24.78 -15.32 -3.83
C ASN A 450 -23.45 -15.93 -3.36
N ILE A 451 -23.00 -15.59 -2.16
CA ILE A 451 -21.78 -16.12 -1.56
C ILE A 451 -21.90 -17.66 -1.38
N GLN A 452 -23.01 -18.14 -0.84
CA GLN A 452 -23.22 -19.57 -0.63
C GLN A 452 -23.30 -20.33 -1.96
N THR A 453 -23.87 -19.74 -2.99
CA THR A 453 -23.87 -20.30 -4.34
C THR A 453 -22.45 -20.48 -4.85
N VAL A 454 -21.59 -19.46 -4.72
CA VAL A 454 -20.17 -19.55 -5.10
C VAL A 454 -19.43 -20.63 -4.31
N ILE A 455 -19.68 -20.73 -3.00
CA ILE A 455 -19.09 -21.79 -2.16
C ILE A 455 -19.52 -23.18 -2.64
N ASN A 456 -20.81 -23.37 -2.91
CA ASN A 456 -21.35 -24.65 -3.36
C ASN A 456 -20.82 -25.05 -4.75
N GLN A 457 -20.72 -24.09 -5.68
CA GLN A 457 -20.09 -24.33 -6.98
C GLN A 457 -18.64 -24.79 -6.83
N ASN A 458 -17.85 -24.13 -5.96
CA ASN A 458 -16.48 -24.55 -5.69
C ASN A 458 -16.39 -25.97 -5.10
N LYS A 459 -17.33 -26.34 -4.21
CA LYS A 459 -17.40 -27.71 -3.66
C LYS A 459 -17.71 -28.73 -4.76
N GLY A 460 -18.61 -28.41 -5.67
CA GLY A 460 -18.91 -29.26 -6.83
C GLY A 460 -17.73 -29.39 -7.81
N PHE A 461 -16.89 -28.36 -7.96
CA PHE A 461 -15.68 -28.46 -8.77
C PHE A 461 -14.60 -29.35 -8.16
N LYS A 462 -14.50 -29.43 -6.84
CA LYS A 462 -13.53 -30.31 -6.14
C LYS A 462 -13.73 -31.79 -6.43
N GLU A 463 -14.92 -32.18 -6.85
CA GLU A 463 -15.26 -33.56 -7.22
C GLU A 463 -14.86 -33.93 -8.66
N ARG A 464 -14.31 -32.97 -9.43
CA ARG A 464 -13.85 -33.20 -10.80
C ARG A 464 -12.39 -33.64 -10.86
N GLU A 465 -12.07 -34.52 -11.79
CA GLU A 465 -10.70 -35.06 -11.98
C GLU A 465 -9.65 -34.01 -12.35
N ASP A 466 -10.07 -32.87 -12.91
CA ASP A 466 -9.20 -31.77 -13.36
C ASP A 466 -8.99 -30.67 -12.31
N TYR A 467 -9.43 -30.88 -11.06
CA TYR A 467 -9.31 -29.90 -9.99
C TYR A 467 -7.85 -29.64 -9.60
N GLN A 468 -7.39 -28.40 -9.75
CA GLN A 468 -6.10 -27.95 -9.24
C GLN A 468 -6.21 -27.51 -7.77
N LEU A 469 -5.43 -28.16 -6.89
CA LEU A 469 -5.40 -27.87 -5.46
C LEU A 469 -5.10 -26.37 -5.19
N GLY A 470 -5.99 -25.72 -4.43
CA GLY A 470 -5.79 -24.36 -3.94
C GLY A 470 -6.39 -23.25 -4.79
N VAL A 471 -6.92 -23.54 -5.99
CA VAL A 471 -7.64 -22.56 -6.80
C VAL A 471 -9.14 -22.68 -6.57
N PHE A 472 -9.77 -21.56 -6.22
CA PHE A 472 -11.22 -21.48 -6.11
C PHE A 472 -11.76 -20.16 -6.63
N TYR A 473 -13.01 -20.17 -7.09
CA TYR A 473 -13.71 -18.94 -7.48
C TYR A 473 -14.08 -18.13 -6.23
N LYS A 474 -13.72 -16.84 -6.26
CA LYS A 474 -13.97 -15.90 -5.19
C LYS A 474 -15.15 -15.00 -5.53
N PHE A 475 -16.03 -14.76 -4.57
CA PHE A 475 -17.01 -13.70 -4.71
C PHE A 475 -16.25 -12.35 -4.82
N PRO A 476 -16.56 -11.51 -5.83
CA PRO A 476 -15.77 -10.31 -6.13
C PRO A 476 -16.10 -9.14 -5.18
N PHE A 477 -15.75 -9.24 -3.90
CA PHE A 477 -16.01 -8.19 -2.91
C PHE A 477 -15.48 -6.82 -3.33
N HIS A 478 -14.38 -6.77 -4.06
CA HIS A 478 -13.81 -5.53 -4.55
C HIS A 478 -14.73 -4.82 -5.57
N LEU A 479 -15.38 -5.56 -6.46
CA LEU A 479 -16.38 -5.02 -7.40
C LEU A 479 -17.66 -4.67 -6.64
N PHE A 480 -18.12 -5.55 -5.74
CA PHE A 480 -19.31 -5.29 -4.94
C PHE A 480 -19.22 -3.98 -4.13
N LYS A 481 -18.00 -3.59 -3.68
CA LYS A 481 -17.76 -2.35 -2.95
C LYS A 481 -17.52 -1.14 -3.83
N LYS A 482 -16.90 -1.31 -5.01
CA LYS A 482 -16.61 -0.23 -5.96
C LYS A 482 -17.81 0.15 -6.83
N GLU A 483 -18.65 -0.83 -7.15
CA GLU A 483 -19.80 -0.65 -8.03
C GLU A 483 -21.07 -0.59 -7.20
N SER A 484 -22.02 0.22 -7.66
CA SER A 484 -23.34 0.32 -7.02
C SER A 484 -24.20 -0.85 -7.46
N TRP A 485 -24.10 -1.97 -6.74
CA TRP A 485 -24.98 -3.12 -6.98
C TRP A 485 -26.37 -2.84 -6.46
N ASN A 486 -27.36 -2.86 -7.35
CA ASN A 486 -28.76 -2.67 -7.04
C ASN A 486 -29.44 -4.01 -6.79
N VAL A 487 -30.51 -3.97 -5.98
CA VAL A 487 -31.44 -5.08 -5.87
C VAL A 487 -32.45 -4.93 -7.00
N GLU A 488 -32.47 -5.91 -7.90
CA GLU A 488 -33.44 -5.98 -8.98
C GLU A 488 -34.65 -6.82 -8.57
N HIS A 489 -35.83 -6.36 -8.92
CA HIS A 489 -37.07 -7.10 -8.74
C HIS A 489 -37.29 -8.02 -9.93
N ILE A 490 -37.57 -9.29 -9.66
CA ILE A 490 -37.87 -10.28 -10.71
C ILE A 490 -39.27 -10.02 -11.27
N ASP A 491 -40.16 -9.42 -10.47
CA ASP A 491 -41.50 -9.05 -10.86
C ASP A 491 -41.81 -7.59 -10.57
N SER A 492 -42.60 -6.95 -11.42
CA SER A 492 -43.11 -5.60 -11.17
C SER A 492 -44.28 -5.66 -10.19
N ASN A 493 -44.34 -4.69 -9.27
CA ASN A 493 -45.43 -4.57 -8.29
C ASN A 493 -46.82 -4.23 -8.92
N THR A 494 -46.93 -4.42 -10.23
CA THR A 494 -48.20 -4.32 -10.94
C THR A 494 -48.90 -5.68 -10.90
N THR A 495 -50.15 -5.68 -10.47
CA THR A 495 -51.05 -6.84 -10.40
C THR A 495 -51.26 -7.49 -11.77
N ASN A 496 -50.24 -8.11 -12.34
CA ASN A 496 -50.42 -9.01 -13.47
C ASN A 496 -50.57 -10.41 -12.88
N GLU A 497 -51.79 -10.77 -12.53
CA GLU A 497 -52.09 -12.15 -12.11
C GLU A 497 -51.79 -13.05 -13.31
N LEU A 498 -50.86 -13.97 -13.12
CA LEU A 498 -50.57 -15.06 -14.06
C LEU A 498 -51.60 -16.16 -13.79
N ASP A 499 -52.69 -16.17 -14.54
CA ASP A 499 -53.83 -17.02 -14.28
C ASP A 499 -53.60 -18.48 -14.64
N THR A 500 -52.61 -18.79 -15.43
CA THR A 500 -52.36 -20.16 -15.86
C THR A 500 -50.98 -20.65 -15.47
N LYS A 501 -50.88 -21.95 -15.13
CA LYS A 501 -49.62 -22.62 -14.81
C LYS A 501 -48.59 -22.47 -15.93
N THR A 502 -49.03 -22.44 -17.17
CA THR A 502 -48.15 -22.25 -18.35
C THR A 502 -47.55 -20.84 -18.42
N GLU A 503 -48.32 -19.81 -18.07
CA GLU A 503 -47.84 -18.43 -17.97
C GLU A 503 -46.86 -18.27 -16.83
N GLN A 504 -47.14 -18.87 -15.68
CA GLN A 504 -46.21 -18.89 -14.53
C GLN A 504 -44.86 -19.57 -14.90
N GLU A 505 -44.91 -20.71 -15.59
CA GLU A 505 -43.73 -21.43 -16.03
C GLU A 505 -42.93 -20.64 -17.10
N ASN A 506 -43.62 -19.98 -18.02
CA ASN A 506 -42.99 -19.14 -19.05
C ASN A 506 -42.40 -17.87 -18.44
N TRP A 507 -43.07 -17.23 -17.51
CA TRP A 507 -42.57 -16.08 -16.79
C TRP A 507 -41.32 -16.43 -15.99
N LEU A 508 -41.33 -17.52 -15.24
CA LEU A 508 -40.14 -18.03 -14.53
C LEU A 508 -38.97 -18.24 -15.50
N LYS A 509 -39.18 -18.87 -16.65
CA LYS A 509 -38.13 -19.11 -17.63
C LYS A 509 -37.51 -17.80 -18.15
N VAL A 510 -38.35 -16.82 -18.50
CA VAL A 510 -37.89 -15.53 -19.03
C VAL A 510 -37.18 -14.72 -17.95
N SER A 511 -37.72 -14.65 -16.74
CA SER A 511 -37.13 -13.89 -15.63
C SER A 511 -35.79 -14.50 -15.17
N TRP A 512 -35.67 -15.84 -15.11
CA TRP A 512 -34.41 -16.51 -14.84
C TRP A 512 -33.36 -16.24 -15.93
N CYS A 513 -33.75 -16.31 -17.20
CA CYS A 513 -32.84 -15.99 -18.30
C CYS A 513 -32.36 -14.53 -18.26
N GLN A 514 -33.25 -13.58 -17.93
CA GLN A 514 -32.87 -12.16 -17.81
C GLN A 514 -31.94 -11.92 -16.61
N MET A 515 -32.16 -12.60 -15.48
CA MET A 515 -31.30 -12.49 -14.31
C MET A 515 -29.89 -13.01 -14.60
N PHE A 516 -29.74 -14.12 -15.33
CA PHE A 516 -28.41 -14.62 -15.72
C PHE A 516 -27.72 -13.74 -16.77
N VAL A 517 -28.47 -13.13 -17.68
CA VAL A 517 -27.92 -12.20 -18.67
C VAL A 517 -27.46 -10.89 -18.01
N SER A 518 -28.22 -10.36 -17.04
CA SER A 518 -27.85 -9.15 -16.29
C SER A 518 -26.62 -9.36 -15.39
N LEU A 519 -26.38 -10.58 -14.94
CA LEU A 519 -25.19 -10.98 -14.17
C LEU A 519 -23.98 -11.31 -15.05
N GLY A 520 -24.07 -11.14 -16.38
CA GLY A 520 -22.96 -11.45 -17.30
C GLY A 520 -22.61 -12.95 -17.39
N MET A 521 -23.45 -13.82 -16.84
CA MET A 521 -23.29 -15.25 -16.89
C MET A 521 -23.89 -15.81 -18.18
N ARG A 522 -23.09 -16.42 -19.05
CA ARG A 522 -23.62 -17.21 -20.17
C ARG A 522 -24.32 -18.45 -19.61
N ALA A 523 -25.63 -18.55 -19.84
CA ALA A 523 -26.41 -19.74 -19.55
C ALA A 523 -25.93 -20.90 -20.44
N HIS A 524 -24.98 -21.68 -19.97
CA HIS A 524 -24.65 -22.97 -20.54
C HIS A 524 -25.40 -24.06 -19.76
N TYR A 525 -26.42 -24.61 -20.42
CA TYR A 525 -27.15 -25.84 -20.02
C TYR A 525 -27.79 -25.87 -18.64
N PHE A 526 -29.08 -25.52 -18.55
CA PHE A 526 -29.96 -25.98 -17.51
C PHE A 526 -30.78 -27.18 -18.02
N ASP A 527 -30.50 -28.34 -17.46
CA ASP A 527 -31.38 -29.52 -17.61
C ASP A 527 -32.69 -29.28 -16.84
N ARG A 528 -33.81 -29.62 -17.48
CA ARG A 528 -35.17 -29.40 -16.95
C ARG A 528 -35.45 -30.00 -15.56
N SER A 529 -34.64 -30.96 -15.13
CA SER A 529 -34.76 -31.62 -13.83
C SER A 529 -34.36 -30.74 -12.64
N TYR A 530 -33.48 -29.77 -12.83
CA TYR A 530 -33.00 -28.91 -11.74
C TYR A 530 -33.96 -27.79 -11.32
N CYS A 531 -34.85 -27.33 -12.19
CA CYS A 531 -35.84 -26.30 -11.87
C CYS A 531 -36.99 -26.82 -10.97
N ILE A 532 -37.23 -28.11 -10.89
CA ILE A 532 -38.36 -28.70 -10.14
C ILE A 532 -37.95 -29.03 -8.70
N GLU A 533 -36.72 -29.35 -8.42
CA GLU A 533 -36.26 -29.69 -7.06
C GLU A 533 -36.00 -28.50 -6.15
N TYR A 534 -35.72 -27.32 -6.69
CA TYR A 534 -35.50 -26.11 -5.88
C TYR A 534 -36.79 -25.35 -5.51
N GLY A 535 -37.90 -25.66 -6.14
CA GLY A 535 -39.21 -25.01 -5.89
C GLY A 535 -39.98 -25.51 -4.67
N THR A 536 -39.55 -26.59 -4.01
CA THR A 536 -40.33 -27.20 -2.90
C THR A 536 -39.51 -27.56 -1.63
N GLY A 537 -38.29 -27.08 -1.52
CA GLY A 537 -37.40 -27.52 -0.42
C GLY A 537 -36.68 -26.39 0.32
N ILE A 538 -37.34 -25.27 0.65
CA ILE A 538 -36.85 -24.37 1.71
C ILE A 538 -37.59 -24.77 3.01
N THR A 539 -37.07 -25.76 3.69
CA THR A 539 -37.31 -25.94 5.13
C THR A 539 -36.15 -25.25 5.85
N PHE A 540 -36.48 -24.21 6.61
CA PHE A 540 -35.59 -23.46 7.50
C PHE A 540 -35.05 -24.30 8.65
#